data_21451a10bf3ad6a6f35a6d32c3647e9b
#
_entry.id   21451a10bf3ad6a6f35a6d32c3647e9b
#
_cell.length_a   1.000
_cell.length_b   1.000
_cell.length_c   1.000
_cell.angle_alpha   90.00
_cell.angle_beta   90.00
_cell.angle_gamma   90.00
#
_symmetry.space_group_name_H-M   'P 1'
#
loop_
_entity.id
_entity.type
_entity.pdbx_description
1 polymer ?
#
loop_
_entity_poly.entity_id
_entity_poly.type
_entity_poly.pdbx_seq_one_letter_code
_entity_poly.pdbx_strand_id
1 'polypeptide(L)'
;MEPIIICQDLKLGFGTNILVEHLSFTIEKGDYLCIVGENGAGKSTLLRAILGLLKPLEGSITLGEGLRRREIGYLPQQTFVQRDFPASVQEIVLSGCQGRCGLRPFYNREEKQIAAKAMEQMEISGLADTCYRDLSGGQQQRVLLARALCASDKMLVLDEPVSGLDPKMAETMYQLVARVNREMGITIIMISHDVQEAIPYATHILHMDKDYFFGSAEEYKKSEYGRLFLAK
;
A
#
# COMPACT_ATOMS: atom_id res chain seq x y z
N MET A 1 -11.23 -19.24 -0.75
CA MET A 1 -11.14 -17.79 -0.50
C MET A 1 -11.44 -17.08 -1.82
N GLU A 2 -11.80 -15.82 -1.82
CA GLU A 2 -12.27 -15.10 -3.02
C GLU A 2 -11.15 -14.24 -3.59
N PRO A 3 -10.71 -14.48 -4.85
CA PRO A 3 -9.66 -13.68 -5.47
C PRO A 3 -10.08 -12.21 -5.58
N ILE A 4 -9.22 -11.28 -5.12
CA ILE A 4 -9.42 -9.84 -5.25
C ILE A 4 -8.53 -9.24 -6.36
N ILE A 5 -7.37 -9.88 -6.64
CA ILE A 5 -6.51 -9.57 -7.79
C ILE A 5 -5.95 -10.87 -8.35
N ILE A 6 -6.00 -11.02 -9.67
CA ILE A 6 -5.35 -12.10 -10.40
C ILE A 6 -4.39 -11.48 -11.43
N CYS A 7 -3.11 -11.79 -11.30
CA CYS A 7 -2.06 -11.46 -12.23
C CYS A 7 -1.67 -12.70 -13.02
N GLN A 8 -1.73 -12.63 -14.36
CA GLN A 8 -1.46 -13.77 -15.24
C GLN A 8 -0.40 -13.40 -16.27
N ASP A 9 0.72 -14.12 -16.25
CA ASP A 9 1.83 -14.05 -17.22
C ASP A 9 2.26 -12.61 -17.53
N LEU A 10 2.45 -11.81 -16.48
CA LEU A 10 2.74 -10.39 -16.62
C LEU A 10 4.13 -10.16 -17.16
N LYS A 11 4.21 -9.29 -18.18
CA LYS A 11 5.43 -8.66 -18.64
C LYS A 11 5.34 -7.15 -18.43
N LEU A 12 6.26 -6.61 -17.66
CA LEU A 12 6.27 -5.18 -17.29
C LEU A 12 7.62 -4.56 -17.66
N GLY A 13 7.57 -3.33 -18.15
CA GLY A 13 8.77 -2.59 -18.53
C GLY A 13 8.46 -1.30 -19.25
N PHE A 14 9.50 -0.63 -19.75
CA PHE A 14 9.41 0.62 -20.49
C PHE A 14 10.22 0.51 -21.78
N GLY A 15 9.54 0.60 -22.93
CA GLY A 15 10.17 0.42 -24.25
C GLY A 15 10.85 -0.95 -24.36
N THR A 16 12.15 -0.98 -24.56
CA THR A 16 12.95 -2.20 -24.64
C THR A 16 13.48 -2.71 -23.28
N ASN A 17 13.33 -1.91 -22.22
CA ASN A 17 13.80 -2.30 -20.90
C ASN A 17 12.71 -3.09 -20.17
N ILE A 18 12.86 -4.41 -20.14
CA ILE A 18 11.95 -5.33 -19.44
C ILE A 18 12.43 -5.48 -18.01
N LEU A 19 11.53 -5.31 -17.06
CA LEU A 19 11.80 -5.40 -15.61
C LEU A 19 11.23 -6.68 -15.00
N VAL A 20 10.11 -7.16 -15.54
CA VAL A 20 9.38 -8.33 -15.03
C VAL A 20 8.91 -9.13 -16.24
N GLU A 21 9.12 -10.45 -16.23
CA GLU A 21 8.59 -11.38 -17.23
C GLU A 21 7.95 -12.59 -16.53
N HIS A 22 6.90 -13.10 -17.13
CA HIS A 22 6.19 -14.32 -16.70
C HIS A 22 5.71 -14.32 -15.24
N LEU A 23 5.39 -13.15 -14.67
CA LEU A 23 4.93 -13.06 -13.29
C LEU A 23 3.44 -13.40 -13.18
N SER A 24 3.14 -14.45 -12.39
CA SER A 24 1.76 -14.89 -12.13
C SER A 24 1.56 -15.10 -10.64
N PHE A 25 0.51 -14.48 -10.07
CA PHE A 25 0.12 -14.68 -8.68
C PHE A 25 -1.34 -14.24 -8.46
N THR A 26 -1.92 -14.66 -7.35
CA THR A 26 -3.28 -14.31 -6.95
C THR A 26 -3.28 -13.77 -5.54
N ILE A 27 -4.02 -12.70 -5.31
CA ILE A 27 -4.25 -12.10 -3.99
C ILE A 27 -5.71 -12.37 -3.63
N GLU A 28 -5.93 -12.85 -2.42
CA GLU A 28 -7.26 -13.12 -1.89
C GLU A 28 -7.73 -11.97 -1.00
N LYS A 29 -9.05 -11.87 -0.81
CA LYS A 29 -9.64 -10.86 0.07
C LYS A 29 -9.15 -11.05 1.51
N GLY A 30 -8.64 -9.98 2.09
CA GLY A 30 -8.08 -9.97 3.44
C GLY A 30 -6.60 -10.35 3.52
N ASP A 31 -5.94 -10.68 2.40
CA ASP A 31 -4.50 -10.89 2.38
C ASP A 31 -3.72 -9.63 2.74
N TYR A 32 -2.57 -9.86 3.35
CA TYR A 32 -1.51 -8.87 3.51
C TYR A 32 -0.29 -9.34 2.68
N LEU A 33 -0.22 -8.88 1.42
CA LEU A 33 0.91 -9.14 0.54
C LEU A 33 2.02 -8.13 0.79
N CYS A 34 3.22 -8.62 1.13
CA CYS A 34 4.43 -7.81 1.15
C CYS A 34 5.28 -8.09 -0.09
N ILE A 35 5.58 -7.05 -0.87
CA ILE A 35 6.45 -7.10 -2.05
C ILE A 35 7.84 -6.63 -1.63
N VAL A 36 8.82 -7.50 -1.76
CA VAL A 36 10.21 -7.26 -1.39
C VAL A 36 11.15 -7.55 -2.55
N GLY A 37 12.42 -7.19 -2.43
CA GLY A 37 13.46 -7.44 -3.44
C GLY A 37 14.33 -6.22 -3.69
N GLU A 38 15.33 -6.37 -4.57
CA GLU A 38 16.33 -5.33 -4.84
C GLU A 38 15.74 -4.07 -5.50
N ASN A 39 16.50 -2.97 -5.42
CA ASN A 39 16.14 -1.75 -6.12
C ASN A 39 16.23 -1.98 -7.64
N GLY A 40 15.21 -1.52 -8.37
CA GLY A 40 15.15 -1.74 -9.82
C GLY A 40 14.47 -3.05 -10.25
N ALA A 41 14.11 -3.96 -9.34
CA ALA A 41 13.43 -5.22 -9.64
C ALA A 41 11.99 -5.07 -10.20
N GLY A 42 11.47 -3.83 -10.34
CA GLY A 42 10.16 -3.60 -10.92
C GLY A 42 9.01 -3.53 -9.91
N LYS A 43 9.27 -3.49 -8.59
CA LYS A 43 8.23 -3.44 -7.54
C LYS A 43 7.23 -2.30 -7.73
N SER A 44 7.69 -1.06 -7.82
CA SER A 44 6.81 0.10 -8.04
C SER A 44 6.17 0.10 -9.43
N THR A 45 6.80 -0.55 -10.42
CA THR A 45 6.23 -0.77 -11.76
C THR A 45 5.04 -1.72 -11.68
N LEU A 46 5.16 -2.80 -10.90
CA LEU A 46 4.06 -3.72 -10.63
C LEU A 46 2.90 -3.02 -9.89
N LEU A 47 3.19 -2.21 -8.86
CA LEU A 47 2.15 -1.43 -8.19
C LEU A 47 1.40 -0.49 -9.15
N ARG A 48 2.14 0.22 -10.02
CA ARG A 48 1.52 1.09 -11.05
C ARG A 48 0.64 0.30 -12.01
N ALA A 49 1.04 -0.92 -12.37
CA ALA A 49 0.23 -1.78 -13.22
C ALA A 49 -1.06 -2.25 -12.50
N ILE A 50 -0.98 -2.65 -11.24
CA ILE A 50 -2.14 -3.02 -10.40
C ILE A 50 -3.11 -1.84 -10.28
N LEU A 51 -2.59 -0.64 -10.02
CA LEU A 51 -3.38 0.59 -9.94
C LEU A 51 -3.97 1.04 -11.30
N GLY A 52 -3.53 0.41 -12.42
CA GLY A 52 -3.95 0.78 -13.77
C GLY A 52 -3.30 2.06 -14.29
N LEU A 53 -2.23 2.53 -13.64
CA LEU A 53 -1.43 3.67 -14.07
C LEU A 53 -0.40 3.29 -15.14
N LEU A 54 -0.14 1.99 -15.29
CA LEU A 54 0.70 1.41 -16.33
C LEU A 54 -0.02 0.21 -16.94
N LYS A 55 -0.02 0.09 -18.28
CA LYS A 55 -0.54 -1.08 -18.96
C LYS A 55 0.59 -2.13 -19.07
N PRO A 56 0.34 -3.39 -18.70
CA PRO A 56 1.28 -4.48 -18.97
C PRO A 56 1.62 -4.57 -20.47
N LEU A 57 2.86 -4.94 -20.79
CA LEU A 57 3.29 -5.22 -22.16
C LEU A 57 2.65 -6.52 -22.65
N GLU A 58 2.63 -7.55 -21.79
CA GLU A 58 1.97 -8.83 -22.02
C GLU A 58 1.28 -9.29 -20.72
N GLY A 59 0.36 -10.24 -20.85
CA GLY A 59 -0.41 -10.75 -19.72
C GLY A 59 -1.56 -9.86 -19.30
N SER A 60 -2.18 -10.16 -18.15
CA SER A 60 -3.35 -9.43 -17.68
C SER A 60 -3.41 -9.30 -16.16
N ILE A 61 -4.05 -8.21 -15.70
CA ILE A 61 -4.40 -7.99 -14.29
C ILE A 61 -5.92 -7.86 -14.21
N THR A 62 -6.55 -8.84 -13.58
CA THR A 62 -7.99 -8.90 -13.36
C THR A 62 -8.31 -8.54 -11.91
N LEU A 63 -9.24 -7.62 -11.71
CA LEU A 63 -9.79 -7.31 -10.39
C LEU A 63 -10.99 -8.22 -10.11
N GLY A 64 -11.06 -8.74 -8.90
CA GLY A 64 -12.15 -9.59 -8.43
C GLY A 64 -13.48 -8.85 -8.34
N GLU A 65 -14.56 -9.58 -8.14
CA GLU A 65 -15.91 -9.04 -8.04
C GLU A 65 -16.02 -7.97 -6.94
N GLY A 66 -16.61 -6.83 -7.29
CA GLY A 66 -16.86 -5.72 -6.38
C GLY A 66 -15.67 -4.81 -6.08
N LEU A 67 -14.48 -5.02 -6.69
CA LEU A 67 -13.36 -4.08 -6.61
C LEU A 67 -13.23 -3.28 -7.91
N ARG A 68 -13.17 -1.95 -7.81
CA ARG A 68 -12.86 -1.04 -8.91
C ARG A 68 -11.55 -0.32 -8.60
N ARG A 69 -10.75 -0.01 -9.62
CA ARG A 69 -9.46 0.70 -9.44
C ARG A 69 -9.57 1.98 -8.63
N ARG A 70 -10.65 2.75 -8.81
CA ARG A 70 -10.92 3.97 -8.04
C ARG A 70 -11.26 3.72 -6.55
N GLU A 71 -11.51 2.47 -6.18
CA GLU A 71 -11.79 2.03 -4.81
C GLU A 71 -10.55 1.39 -4.17
N ILE A 72 -9.36 1.57 -4.75
CA ILE A 72 -8.09 1.18 -4.16
C ILE A 72 -7.51 2.42 -3.47
N GLY A 73 -7.29 2.34 -2.17
CA GLY A 73 -6.59 3.38 -1.42
C GLY A 73 -5.10 3.29 -1.73
N TYR A 74 -4.48 4.40 -2.14
CA TYR A 74 -3.06 4.41 -2.50
C TYR A 74 -2.28 5.40 -1.64
N LEU A 75 -1.22 4.91 -1.02
CA LEU A 75 -0.20 5.70 -0.35
C LEU A 75 1.09 5.61 -1.18
N PRO A 76 1.42 6.65 -1.95
CA PRO A 76 2.65 6.69 -2.74
C PRO A 76 3.88 6.92 -1.86
N GLN A 77 5.05 6.54 -2.37
CA GLN A 77 6.32 6.92 -1.77
C GLN A 77 6.40 8.44 -1.60
N GLN A 78 6.71 8.88 -0.39
CA GLN A 78 6.68 10.30 -0.02
C GLN A 78 7.87 11.05 -0.64
N THR A 79 7.59 12.17 -1.32
CA THR A 79 8.60 13.08 -1.83
C THR A 79 8.81 14.29 -0.89
N PHE A 80 9.98 14.93 -0.94
CA PHE A 80 10.28 16.13 -0.13
C PHE A 80 9.25 17.25 -0.33
N VAL A 81 8.77 17.46 -1.55
CA VAL A 81 7.78 18.51 -1.87
C VAL A 81 6.44 18.27 -1.18
N GLN A 82 6.08 17.02 -0.95
CA GLN A 82 4.81 16.69 -0.28
C GLN A 82 4.86 16.97 1.23
N ARG A 83 6.05 17.00 1.84
CA ARG A 83 6.22 17.28 3.28
C ARG A 83 5.88 18.71 3.67
N ASP A 84 6.05 19.66 2.76
CA ASP A 84 5.83 21.10 3.00
C ASP A 84 4.42 21.58 2.61
N PHE A 85 3.45 20.67 2.44
CA PHE A 85 2.13 21.06 1.97
C PHE A 85 1.35 21.85 3.04
N PRO A 86 0.91 23.09 2.74
CA PRO A 86 0.31 24.01 3.72
C PRO A 86 -1.21 23.76 3.89
N ALA A 87 -1.60 22.57 4.28
CA ALA A 87 -2.99 22.21 4.57
C ALA A 87 -3.11 21.59 5.95
N SER A 88 -4.28 21.66 6.57
CA SER A 88 -4.57 20.97 7.81
C SER A 88 -4.64 19.45 7.61
N VAL A 89 -4.37 18.69 8.67
CA VAL A 89 -4.54 17.24 8.69
C VAL A 89 -5.92 16.83 8.19
N GLN A 90 -6.97 17.50 8.69
CA GLN A 90 -8.35 17.21 8.31
C GLN A 90 -8.58 17.39 6.80
N GLU A 91 -8.04 18.46 6.19
CA GLU A 91 -8.19 18.70 4.74
C GLU A 91 -7.49 17.61 3.92
N ILE A 92 -6.28 17.20 4.34
CA ILE A 92 -5.55 16.13 3.65
C ILE A 92 -6.30 14.81 3.77
N VAL A 93 -6.73 14.42 4.96
CA VAL A 93 -7.46 13.15 5.16
C VAL A 93 -8.76 13.16 4.37
N LEU A 94 -9.52 14.26 4.45
CA LEU A 94 -10.80 14.41 3.75
C LEU A 94 -10.64 14.36 2.22
N SER A 95 -9.49 14.80 1.69
CA SER A 95 -9.18 14.68 0.25
C SER A 95 -9.19 13.23 -0.26
N GLY A 96 -8.98 12.24 0.62
CA GLY A 96 -9.11 10.82 0.30
C GLY A 96 -10.53 10.42 -0.11
N CYS A 97 -11.55 11.15 0.33
CA CYS A 97 -12.94 10.93 -0.06
C CYS A 97 -13.31 11.49 -1.44
N GLN A 98 -12.37 12.14 -2.15
CA GLN A 98 -12.68 12.83 -3.43
C GLN A 98 -13.31 11.88 -4.46
N GLY A 99 -12.89 10.62 -4.53
CA GLY A 99 -13.48 9.63 -5.42
C GLY A 99 -14.95 9.28 -5.10
N ARG A 100 -15.44 9.59 -3.89
CA ARG A 100 -16.82 9.37 -3.41
C ARG A 100 -17.73 10.56 -3.71
N CYS A 101 -17.18 11.77 -3.90
CA CYS A 101 -17.95 12.99 -4.11
C CYS A 101 -18.69 13.03 -5.47
N GLY A 102 -18.22 12.29 -6.46
CA GLY A 102 -18.74 12.40 -7.83
C GLY A 102 -18.55 13.83 -8.38
N LEU A 103 -19.64 14.47 -8.80
CA LEU A 103 -19.64 15.85 -9.32
C LEU A 103 -19.93 16.91 -8.26
N ARG A 104 -20.05 16.54 -6.98
CA ARG A 104 -20.34 17.50 -5.89
C ARG A 104 -19.10 18.32 -5.54
N PRO A 105 -19.23 19.65 -5.39
CA PRO A 105 -18.09 20.52 -5.05
C PRO A 105 -17.71 20.48 -3.57
N PHE A 106 -18.57 19.93 -2.70
CA PHE A 106 -18.35 19.89 -1.25
C PHE A 106 -18.55 18.48 -0.69
N TYR A 107 -17.78 18.17 0.35
CA TYR A 107 -17.93 16.94 1.13
C TYR A 107 -19.20 16.98 2.00
N ASN A 108 -19.96 15.90 2.00
CA ASN A 108 -21.16 15.75 2.82
C ASN A 108 -20.82 15.22 4.23
N ARG A 109 -21.87 14.96 5.03
CA ARG A 109 -21.71 14.46 6.39
C ARG A 109 -21.07 13.08 6.46
N GLU A 110 -21.39 12.20 5.50
CA GLU A 110 -20.86 10.83 5.43
C GLU A 110 -19.34 10.84 5.21
N GLU A 111 -18.85 11.61 4.23
CA GLU A 111 -17.43 11.72 3.93
C GLU A 111 -16.64 12.32 5.11
N LYS A 112 -17.23 13.31 5.81
CA LYS A 112 -16.64 13.85 7.03
C LYS A 112 -16.57 12.83 8.16
N GLN A 113 -17.57 11.95 8.29
CA GLN A 113 -17.56 10.86 9.26
C GLN A 113 -16.50 9.79 8.90
N ILE A 114 -16.37 9.44 7.62
CA ILE A 114 -15.32 8.54 7.14
C ILE A 114 -13.93 9.10 7.48
N ALA A 115 -13.70 10.39 7.21
CA ALA A 115 -12.43 11.04 7.53
C ALA A 115 -12.16 11.07 9.04
N ALA A 116 -13.15 11.39 9.86
CA ALA A 116 -13.02 11.39 11.32
C ALA A 116 -12.68 10.01 11.87
N LYS A 117 -13.36 8.95 11.38
CA LYS A 117 -13.05 7.56 11.73
C LYS A 117 -11.65 7.13 11.29
N ALA A 118 -11.22 7.53 10.10
CA ALA A 118 -9.86 7.23 9.62
C ALA A 118 -8.80 7.93 10.49
N MET A 119 -9.03 9.17 10.91
CA MET A 119 -8.14 9.88 11.83
C MET A 119 -8.07 9.21 13.21
N GLU A 120 -9.20 8.72 13.74
CA GLU A 120 -9.24 7.96 14.98
C GLU A 120 -8.45 6.66 14.87
N GLN A 121 -8.64 5.90 13.81
CA GLN A 121 -7.92 4.64 13.55
C GLN A 121 -6.41 4.84 13.45
N MET A 122 -5.97 5.97 12.91
CA MET A 122 -4.56 6.35 12.80
C MET A 122 -4.03 7.11 14.01
N GLU A 123 -4.85 7.30 15.06
CA GLU A 123 -4.49 7.98 16.33
C GLU A 123 -3.99 9.41 16.11
N ILE A 124 -4.65 10.16 15.20
CA ILE A 124 -4.31 11.53 14.83
C ILE A 124 -5.48 12.51 14.97
N SER A 125 -6.58 12.11 15.62
CA SER A 125 -7.77 12.98 15.79
C SER A 125 -7.44 14.30 16.50
N GLY A 126 -6.50 14.28 17.46
CA GLY A 126 -6.06 15.48 18.17
C GLY A 126 -5.22 16.47 17.33
N LEU A 127 -4.85 16.07 16.10
CA LEU A 127 -4.03 16.86 15.16
C LEU A 127 -4.87 17.44 14.02
N ALA A 128 -6.19 17.32 14.03
CA ALA A 128 -7.08 17.64 12.90
C ALA A 128 -6.83 19.04 12.30
N ASP A 129 -6.65 20.04 13.16
CA ASP A 129 -6.45 21.45 12.76
C ASP A 129 -4.97 21.83 12.61
N THR A 130 -4.03 20.91 12.90
CA THR A 130 -2.59 21.15 12.78
C THR A 130 -2.19 21.19 11.30
N CYS A 131 -1.29 22.10 10.95
CA CYS A 131 -0.73 22.15 9.61
C CYS A 131 0.15 20.92 9.36
N TYR A 132 -0.02 20.25 8.23
CA TYR A 132 0.68 19.01 7.89
C TYR A 132 2.22 19.13 7.91
N ARG A 133 2.76 20.25 7.43
CA ARG A 133 4.22 20.51 7.43
C ARG A 133 4.82 20.59 8.84
N ASP A 134 4.01 20.90 9.86
CA ASP A 134 4.47 21.06 11.24
C ASP A 134 4.49 19.71 12.00
N LEU A 135 4.10 18.62 11.33
CA LEU A 135 4.05 17.28 11.88
C LEU A 135 5.41 16.57 11.79
N SER A 136 5.66 15.66 12.73
CA SER A 136 6.77 14.70 12.60
C SER A 136 6.58 13.76 11.40
N GLY A 137 7.64 13.15 10.88
CA GLY A 137 7.57 12.21 9.76
C GLY A 137 6.59 11.06 9.99
N GLY A 138 6.59 10.46 11.19
CA GLY A 138 5.63 9.42 11.55
C GLY A 138 4.19 9.89 11.60
N GLN A 139 3.93 11.12 12.09
CA GLN A 139 2.60 11.72 12.06
C GLN A 139 2.14 11.99 10.63
N GLN A 140 3.03 12.49 9.77
CA GLN A 140 2.74 12.71 8.35
C GLN A 140 2.37 11.38 7.65
N GLN A 141 3.08 10.29 7.92
CA GLN A 141 2.75 8.97 7.36
C GLN A 141 1.38 8.47 7.84
N ARG A 142 1.04 8.66 9.13
CA ARG A 142 -0.29 8.33 9.65
C ARG A 142 -1.41 9.13 8.96
N VAL A 143 -1.18 10.42 8.67
CA VAL A 143 -2.11 11.27 7.92
C VAL A 143 -2.33 10.73 6.50
N LEU A 144 -1.26 10.35 5.79
CA LEU A 144 -1.36 9.79 4.45
C LEU A 144 -2.04 8.41 4.44
N LEU A 145 -1.81 7.59 5.47
CA LEU A 145 -2.51 6.32 5.62
C LEU A 145 -4.01 6.53 5.92
N ALA A 146 -4.35 7.49 6.79
CA ALA A 146 -5.75 7.88 7.02
C ALA A 146 -6.43 8.37 5.74
N ARG A 147 -5.74 9.16 4.93
CA ARG A 147 -6.21 9.59 3.61
C ARG A 147 -6.48 8.41 2.68
N ALA A 148 -5.57 7.42 2.63
CA ALA A 148 -5.75 6.22 1.83
C ALA A 148 -6.96 5.38 2.29
N LEU A 149 -7.18 5.27 3.61
CA LEU A 149 -8.37 4.62 4.19
C LEU A 149 -9.69 5.32 3.81
N CYS A 150 -9.69 6.64 3.64
CA CYS A 150 -10.87 7.35 3.17
C CYS A 150 -11.24 6.98 1.72
N ALA A 151 -10.27 6.60 0.90
CA ALA A 151 -10.51 6.21 -0.49
C ALA A 151 -11.12 4.81 -0.60
N SER A 152 -10.76 3.87 0.31
CA SER A 152 -11.16 2.47 0.21
C SER A 152 -11.33 1.80 1.56
N ASP A 153 -12.34 0.95 1.63
CA ASP A 153 -12.61 0.00 2.70
C ASP A 153 -12.33 -1.47 2.27
N LYS A 154 -11.79 -1.68 1.07
CA LYS A 154 -11.56 -3.00 0.48
C LYS A 154 -10.08 -3.32 0.34
N MET A 155 -9.29 -2.36 -0.14
CA MET A 155 -7.90 -2.59 -0.48
C MET A 155 -7.04 -1.34 -0.36
N LEU A 156 -5.86 -1.50 0.22
CA LEU A 156 -4.81 -0.48 0.28
C LEU A 156 -3.55 -0.96 -0.44
N VAL A 157 -2.94 -0.04 -1.16
CA VAL A 157 -1.64 -0.21 -1.82
C VAL A 157 -0.68 0.83 -1.22
N LEU A 158 0.39 0.36 -0.59
CA LEU A 158 1.33 1.17 0.17
C LEU A 158 2.73 1.02 -0.43
N ASP A 159 3.27 2.13 -0.94
CA ASP A 159 4.60 2.16 -1.57
C ASP A 159 5.62 2.71 -0.56
N GLU A 160 6.36 1.83 0.10
CA GLU A 160 7.38 2.13 1.11
C GLU A 160 6.88 3.04 2.26
N PRO A 161 5.80 2.68 2.97
CA PRO A 161 5.16 3.56 3.95
C PRO A 161 6.04 3.87 5.18
N VAL A 162 7.12 3.13 5.39
CA VAL A 162 8.05 3.29 6.53
C VAL A 162 9.38 3.94 6.13
N SER A 163 9.56 4.28 4.86
CA SER A 163 10.79 4.86 4.35
C SER A 163 11.13 6.19 5.06
N GLY A 164 12.35 6.28 5.61
CA GLY A 164 12.82 7.47 6.30
C GLY A 164 12.27 7.68 7.72
N LEU A 165 11.58 6.69 8.28
CA LEU A 165 11.19 6.66 9.70
C LEU A 165 12.31 6.03 10.54
N ASP A 166 12.39 6.41 11.82
CA ASP A 166 13.21 5.67 12.78
C ASP A 166 12.60 4.28 13.05
N PRO A 167 13.40 3.30 13.55
CA PRO A 167 12.94 1.92 13.71
C PRO A 167 11.67 1.79 14.57
N LYS A 168 11.54 2.55 15.65
CA LYS A 168 10.38 2.50 16.53
C LYS A 168 9.11 3.01 15.86
N MET A 169 9.24 4.08 15.08
CA MET A 169 8.13 4.61 14.29
C MET A 169 7.75 3.68 13.14
N ALA A 170 8.74 3.03 12.49
CA ALA A 170 8.50 2.03 11.47
C ALA A 170 7.72 0.83 12.02
N GLU A 171 8.13 0.27 13.16
CA GLU A 171 7.40 -0.80 13.86
C GLU A 171 5.95 -0.40 14.17
N THR A 172 5.75 0.80 14.72
CA THR A 172 4.40 1.31 15.01
C THR A 172 3.55 1.40 13.73
N MET A 173 4.14 1.79 12.60
CA MET A 173 3.44 1.86 11.31
C MET A 173 3.04 0.46 10.81
N TYR A 174 3.95 -0.53 10.88
CA TYR A 174 3.61 -1.93 10.55
C TYR A 174 2.45 -2.45 11.40
N GLN A 175 2.47 -2.18 12.73
CA GLN A 175 1.40 -2.56 13.65
C GLN A 175 0.07 -1.90 13.27
N LEU A 176 0.06 -0.61 12.91
CA LEU A 176 -1.14 0.11 12.46
C LEU A 176 -1.71 -0.51 11.18
N VAL A 177 -0.87 -0.79 10.17
CA VAL A 177 -1.29 -1.42 8.92
C VAL A 177 -1.83 -2.83 9.17
N ALA A 178 -1.17 -3.62 10.02
CA ALA A 178 -1.63 -4.95 10.39
C ALA A 178 -2.97 -4.92 11.15
N ARG A 179 -3.18 -3.93 12.01
CA ARG A 179 -4.47 -3.71 12.71
C ARG A 179 -5.59 -3.43 11.69
N VAL A 180 -5.35 -2.54 10.73
CA VAL A 180 -6.29 -2.25 9.64
C VAL A 180 -6.65 -3.51 8.86
N ASN A 181 -5.66 -4.32 8.49
CA ASN A 181 -5.89 -5.59 7.80
C ASN A 181 -6.75 -6.55 8.62
N ARG A 182 -6.37 -6.82 9.88
CA ARG A 182 -7.01 -7.84 10.73
C ARG A 182 -8.40 -7.45 11.22
N GLU A 183 -8.55 -6.20 11.68
CA GLU A 183 -9.80 -5.74 12.29
C GLU A 183 -10.84 -5.31 11.28
N MET A 184 -10.41 -4.79 10.12
CA MET A 184 -11.31 -4.28 9.08
C MET A 184 -11.43 -5.23 7.88
N GLY A 185 -10.62 -6.29 7.80
CA GLY A 185 -10.59 -7.22 6.67
C GLY A 185 -10.10 -6.58 5.36
N ILE A 186 -9.42 -5.44 5.43
CA ILE A 186 -8.91 -4.73 4.25
C ILE A 186 -7.70 -5.48 3.70
N THR A 187 -7.71 -5.76 2.40
CA THR A 187 -6.57 -6.35 1.69
C THR A 187 -5.44 -5.33 1.58
N ILE A 188 -4.22 -5.74 1.91
CA ILE A 188 -3.03 -4.87 1.87
C ILE A 188 -2.05 -5.38 0.82
N ILE A 189 -1.55 -4.49 -0.03
CA ILE A 189 -0.31 -4.68 -0.79
C ILE A 189 0.67 -3.64 -0.32
N MET A 190 1.83 -4.06 0.17
CA MET A 190 2.86 -3.15 0.64
C MET A 190 4.21 -3.47 0.02
N ILE A 191 4.90 -2.47 -0.53
CA ILE A 191 6.33 -2.57 -0.81
C ILE A 191 7.11 -2.26 0.47
N SER A 192 8.07 -3.13 0.81
CA SER A 192 9.02 -2.87 1.87
C SER A 192 10.44 -3.21 1.43
N HIS A 193 11.42 -2.41 1.86
CA HIS A 193 12.84 -2.72 1.74
C HIS A 193 13.33 -3.54 2.93
N ASP A 194 12.66 -3.46 4.06
CA ASP A 194 13.00 -4.23 5.25
C ASP A 194 12.15 -5.50 5.31
N VAL A 195 12.76 -6.58 4.84
CA VAL A 195 12.12 -7.90 4.77
C VAL A 195 11.89 -8.46 6.18
N GLN A 196 12.85 -8.25 7.11
CA GLN A 196 12.78 -8.80 8.47
C GLN A 196 11.64 -8.18 9.27
N GLU A 197 11.48 -6.87 9.16
CA GLU A 197 10.44 -6.11 9.84
C GLU A 197 9.03 -6.37 9.25
N ALA A 198 8.93 -6.60 7.92
CA ALA A 198 7.65 -6.75 7.23
C ALA A 198 7.05 -8.16 7.35
N ILE A 199 7.86 -9.22 7.35
CA ILE A 199 7.42 -10.63 7.37
C ILE A 199 6.46 -10.97 8.52
N PRO A 200 6.66 -10.51 9.78
CA PRO A 200 5.78 -10.86 10.89
C PRO A 200 4.32 -10.45 10.68
N TYR A 201 4.08 -9.50 9.81
CA TYR A 201 2.76 -8.92 9.55
C TYR A 201 2.11 -9.47 8.28
N ALA A 202 2.91 -9.96 7.33
CA ALA A 202 2.45 -10.42 6.03
C ALA A 202 1.82 -11.83 6.09
N THR A 203 0.76 -12.07 5.30
CA THR A 203 0.24 -13.40 5.00
C THR A 203 1.01 -14.04 3.85
N HIS A 204 1.32 -13.24 2.82
CA HIS A 204 2.04 -13.65 1.62
C HIS A 204 3.21 -12.72 1.33
N ILE A 205 4.24 -13.29 0.71
CA ILE A 205 5.42 -12.56 0.24
C ILE A 205 5.55 -12.76 -1.27
N LEU A 206 5.75 -11.66 -1.99
CA LEU A 206 6.25 -11.66 -3.36
C LEU A 206 7.67 -11.09 -3.32
N HIS A 207 8.65 -11.98 -3.49
CA HIS A 207 10.05 -11.56 -3.63
C HIS A 207 10.36 -11.41 -5.12
N MET A 208 10.80 -10.22 -5.50
CA MET A 208 11.14 -9.85 -6.87
C MET A 208 12.64 -9.63 -7.01
N ASP A 209 13.28 -10.45 -7.81
CA ASP A 209 14.67 -10.36 -8.25
C ASP A 209 14.74 -10.84 -9.70
N LYS A 210 15.87 -11.43 -10.17
CA LYS A 210 15.99 -12.05 -11.51
C LYS A 210 14.93 -13.11 -11.75
N ASP A 211 14.67 -13.93 -10.74
CA ASP A 211 13.51 -14.79 -10.63
C ASP A 211 12.59 -14.26 -9.53
N TYR A 212 11.38 -14.75 -9.40
CA TYR A 212 10.48 -14.35 -8.35
C TYR A 212 9.99 -15.53 -7.52
N PHE A 213 9.73 -15.26 -6.26
CA PHE A 213 9.05 -16.18 -5.35
C PHE A 213 7.71 -15.56 -4.95
N PHE A 214 6.64 -16.34 -5.01
CA PHE A 214 5.35 -16.00 -4.42
C PHE A 214 4.87 -17.17 -3.56
N GLY A 215 4.49 -16.88 -2.31
CA GLY A 215 3.98 -17.89 -1.38
C GLY A 215 3.66 -17.28 -0.02
N SER A 216 3.22 -18.11 0.93
CA SER A 216 2.98 -17.69 2.30
C SER A 216 4.26 -17.20 2.98
N ALA A 217 4.12 -16.38 4.02
CA ALA A 217 5.26 -15.92 4.82
C ALA A 217 6.06 -17.09 5.44
N GLU A 218 5.38 -18.21 5.79
CA GLU A 218 6.02 -19.40 6.33
C GLU A 218 6.82 -20.17 5.26
N GLU A 219 6.31 -20.27 4.03
CA GLU A 219 7.03 -20.86 2.90
C GLU A 219 8.24 -20.01 2.52
N TYR A 220 8.08 -18.67 2.55
CA TYR A 220 9.18 -17.76 2.28
C TYR A 220 10.33 -17.95 3.27
N LYS A 221 10.07 -18.02 4.57
CA LYS A 221 11.10 -18.27 5.60
C LYS A 221 11.91 -19.55 5.35
N LYS A 222 11.28 -20.58 4.76
CA LYS A 222 11.92 -21.86 4.44
C LYS A 222 12.63 -21.87 3.08
N SER A 223 12.30 -20.94 2.21
CA SER A 223 12.87 -20.83 0.86
C SER A 223 14.35 -20.41 0.88
N GLU A 224 15.03 -20.58 -0.25
CA GLU A 224 16.38 -20.08 -0.45
C GLU A 224 16.44 -18.55 -0.30
N TYR A 225 15.45 -17.83 -0.86
CA TYR A 225 15.33 -16.38 -0.72
C TYR A 225 15.24 -15.95 0.74
N GLY A 226 14.35 -16.58 1.53
CA GLY A 226 14.21 -16.29 2.95
C GLY A 226 15.49 -16.52 3.74
N ARG A 227 16.20 -17.61 3.48
CA ARG A 227 17.50 -17.91 4.15
C ARG A 227 18.57 -16.87 3.85
N LEU A 228 18.65 -16.37 2.62
CA LEU A 228 19.64 -15.36 2.22
C LEU A 228 19.33 -13.97 2.80
N PHE A 229 18.05 -13.58 2.86
CA PHE A 229 17.63 -12.24 3.26
C PHE A 229 17.36 -12.11 4.76
N LEU A 230 17.03 -13.20 5.47
CA LEU A 230 16.82 -13.19 6.92
C LEU A 230 18.11 -13.47 7.70
N ALA A 231 19.19 -13.95 7.05
CA ALA A 231 20.49 -14.19 7.68
C ALA A 231 21.41 -12.95 7.70
N LYS A 232 21.00 -11.85 7.08
CA LYS A 232 21.70 -10.55 7.08
C LYS A 232 21.16 -9.67 8.17
#